data_60a1be06ab3c630eaff3eec5934ae155
#
_entry.id   60a1be06ab3c630eaff3eec5934ae155
#
_cell.length_a   1.000
_cell.length_b   1.000
_cell.length_c   1.000
_cell.angle_alpha   90.00
_cell.angle_beta   90.00
_cell.angle_gamma   90.00
#
_symmetry.space_group_name_H-M   'P 1'
#
loop_
_entity.id
_entity.type
_entity.pdbx_description
1 polymer ?
#
loop_
_entity_poly.entity_id
_entity_poly.type
_entity_poly.pdbx_seq_one_letter_code
_entity_poly.pdbx_strand_id
1 'polypeptide(L)'
;MRAALYAKYGLDQPIYIQFFRYVGNMLRGDLGVSYNISKNTPISQLIQSRLPISIQVGGMAVTLGAIAGLVLGILAALKRDTVVDSIATIISVIGVSVPSYVFALALSYTFGFKFRWFPMLFSAKDIFGSSVLPSISLSMFTMASIARFTRSEMIEVLDSDYMLLAES
;
A
#
# COMPACT_ATOMS: atom_id res chain seq x y z
N MET A 1 7.28 1.14 -41.45
CA MET A 1 7.03 1.34 -40.01
C MET A 1 7.30 0.11 -39.17
N ARG A 2 6.76 -1.08 -39.49
CA ARG A 2 7.04 -2.34 -38.76
C ARG A 2 8.53 -2.72 -38.79
N ALA A 3 9.20 -2.71 -39.94
CA ALA A 3 10.60 -3.07 -40.08
C ALA A 3 11.55 -2.21 -39.23
N ALA A 4 11.28 -0.90 -39.11
CA ALA A 4 12.05 -0.02 -38.24
C ALA A 4 11.90 -0.31 -36.73
N LEU A 5 10.72 -0.78 -36.32
CA LEU A 5 10.47 -1.23 -34.95
C LEU A 5 11.17 -2.58 -34.67
N TYR A 6 11.12 -3.51 -35.62
CA TYR A 6 11.82 -4.78 -35.49
C TYR A 6 13.33 -4.58 -35.35
N ALA A 7 13.92 -3.73 -36.18
CA ALA A 7 15.36 -3.40 -36.10
C ALA A 7 15.72 -2.66 -34.81
N LYS A 8 14.87 -1.71 -34.37
CA LYS A 8 15.13 -0.92 -33.16
C LYS A 8 15.11 -1.77 -31.89
N TYR A 9 14.21 -2.73 -31.78
CA TYR A 9 14.04 -3.57 -30.60
C TYR A 9 14.66 -4.95 -30.75
N GLY A 10 15.23 -5.27 -31.92
CA GLY A 10 15.84 -6.58 -32.20
C GLY A 10 14.82 -7.72 -32.12
N LEU A 11 13.57 -7.46 -32.53
CA LEU A 11 12.49 -8.44 -32.46
C LEU A 11 12.65 -9.61 -33.44
N ASP A 12 13.61 -9.49 -34.36
CA ASP A 12 14.07 -10.51 -35.28
C ASP A 12 15.09 -11.48 -34.66
N GLN A 13 15.58 -11.18 -33.45
CA GLN A 13 16.57 -11.99 -32.76
C GLN A 13 15.94 -13.01 -31.84
N PRO A 14 16.66 -14.10 -31.44
CA PRO A 14 16.19 -15.05 -30.44
C PRO A 14 15.80 -14.38 -29.14
N ILE A 15 14.78 -14.92 -28.44
CA ILE A 15 14.15 -14.31 -27.27
C ILE A 15 15.14 -14.04 -26.12
N TYR A 16 16.15 -14.89 -25.96
CA TYR A 16 17.19 -14.67 -24.93
C TYR A 16 18.06 -13.46 -25.21
N ILE A 17 18.35 -13.16 -26.50
CA ILE A 17 19.11 -11.96 -26.89
C ILE A 17 18.25 -10.70 -26.64
N GLN A 18 16.98 -10.75 -26.97
CA GLN A 18 16.04 -9.67 -26.68
C GLN A 18 15.97 -9.39 -25.17
N PHE A 19 15.88 -10.45 -24.35
CA PHE A 19 15.88 -10.35 -22.90
C PHE A 19 17.13 -9.66 -22.34
N PHE A 20 18.33 -10.15 -22.69
CA PHE A 20 19.57 -9.57 -22.21
C PHE A 20 19.78 -8.13 -22.68
N ARG A 21 19.36 -7.81 -23.90
CA ARG A 21 19.39 -6.43 -24.41
C ARG A 21 18.44 -5.54 -23.62
N TYR A 22 17.22 -5.99 -23.36
CA TYR A 22 16.25 -5.25 -22.57
C TYR A 22 16.74 -4.99 -21.13
N VAL A 23 17.24 -6.03 -20.47
CA VAL A 23 17.81 -5.90 -19.12
C VAL A 23 19.04 -4.98 -19.12
N GLY A 24 19.92 -5.10 -20.11
CA GLY A 24 21.07 -4.23 -20.25
C GLY A 24 20.71 -2.76 -20.45
N ASN A 25 19.67 -2.46 -21.23
CA ASN A 25 19.16 -1.11 -21.42
C ASN A 25 18.50 -0.58 -20.12
N MET A 26 17.72 -1.41 -19.45
CA MET A 26 17.09 -1.09 -18.17
C MET A 26 18.14 -0.71 -17.11
N LEU A 27 19.21 -1.49 -16.99
CA LEU A 27 20.32 -1.20 -16.06
C LEU A 27 21.07 0.10 -16.39
N ARG A 28 21.02 0.56 -17.64
CA ARG A 28 21.55 1.86 -18.09
C ARG A 28 20.56 3.01 -17.94
N GLY A 29 19.34 2.73 -17.40
CA GLY A 29 18.28 3.73 -17.23
C GLY A 29 17.41 3.95 -18.46
N ASP A 30 17.61 3.20 -19.56
CA ASP A 30 16.74 3.23 -20.73
C ASP A 30 15.63 2.19 -20.60
N LEU A 31 14.47 2.63 -20.14
CA LEU A 31 13.26 1.83 -20.00
C LEU A 31 12.40 1.82 -21.29
N GLY A 32 12.89 2.48 -22.34
CA GLY A 32 12.15 2.64 -23.59
C GLY A 32 11.04 3.68 -23.52
N VAL A 33 10.09 3.58 -24.44
CA VAL A 33 8.97 4.52 -24.58
C VAL A 33 7.61 3.83 -24.40
N SER A 34 6.66 4.56 -23.84
CA SER A 34 5.29 4.08 -23.68
C SER A 34 4.51 4.13 -25.00
N TYR A 35 3.75 3.07 -25.27
CA TYR A 35 2.86 2.99 -26.43
C TYR A 35 1.39 3.13 -26.08
N ASN A 36 1.01 2.80 -24.83
CA ASN A 36 -0.39 2.74 -24.42
C ASN A 36 -0.83 3.98 -23.63
N ILE A 37 -0.03 4.43 -22.65
CA ILE A 37 -0.45 5.51 -21.74
C ILE A 37 -0.20 6.89 -22.40
N SER A 38 0.99 7.09 -22.97
CA SER A 38 1.35 8.31 -23.66
C SER A 38 2.31 7.95 -24.78
N LYS A 39 1.85 8.03 -26.03
CA LYS A 39 2.64 7.58 -27.19
C LYS A 39 3.97 8.30 -27.26
N ASN A 40 5.04 7.53 -27.42
CA ASN A 40 6.42 7.98 -27.57
C ASN A 40 7.00 8.77 -26.38
N THR A 41 6.34 8.76 -25.22
CA THR A 41 6.88 9.36 -23.99
C THR A 41 7.85 8.38 -23.33
N PRO A 42 9.07 8.80 -22.92
CA PRO A 42 9.98 7.96 -22.17
C PRO A 42 9.33 7.42 -20.88
N ILE A 43 9.48 6.13 -20.64
CA ILE A 43 8.89 5.47 -19.44
C ILE A 43 9.51 6.08 -18.17
N SER A 44 10.79 6.43 -18.16
CA SER A 44 11.45 7.11 -17.05
C SER A 44 10.73 8.40 -16.64
N GLN A 45 10.28 9.20 -17.58
CA GLN A 45 9.52 10.43 -17.32
C GLN A 45 8.14 10.14 -16.71
N LEU A 46 7.46 9.09 -17.18
CA LEU A 46 6.18 8.66 -16.61
C LEU A 46 6.33 8.18 -15.18
N ILE A 47 7.40 7.43 -14.89
CA ILE A 47 7.72 6.97 -13.54
C ILE A 47 8.03 8.18 -12.64
N GLN A 48 8.91 9.07 -13.05
CA GLN A 48 9.29 10.25 -12.27
C GLN A 48 8.10 11.13 -11.90
N SER A 49 7.10 11.25 -12.78
CA SER A 49 5.91 12.06 -12.52
C SER A 49 4.91 11.39 -11.56
N ARG A 50 4.88 10.06 -11.47
CA ARG A 50 3.86 9.30 -10.72
C ARG A 50 4.39 8.65 -9.44
N LEU A 51 5.67 8.26 -9.45
CA LEU A 51 6.31 7.58 -8.33
C LEU A 51 6.26 8.36 -7.01
N PRO A 52 6.49 9.70 -6.98
CA PRO A 52 6.40 10.47 -5.73
C PRO A 52 5.02 10.39 -5.07
N ILE A 53 3.96 10.44 -5.87
CA ILE A 53 2.58 10.33 -5.38
C ILE A 53 2.33 8.92 -4.82
N SER A 54 2.80 7.89 -5.50
CA SER A 54 2.67 6.50 -5.03
C SER A 54 3.44 6.26 -3.73
N ILE A 55 4.65 6.83 -3.60
CA ILE A 55 5.46 6.76 -2.37
C ILE A 55 4.75 7.51 -1.23
N GLN A 56 4.18 8.69 -1.51
CA GLN A 56 3.43 9.46 -0.51
C GLN A 56 2.22 8.66 -0.01
N VAL A 57 1.38 8.17 -0.90
CA VAL A 57 0.18 7.39 -0.53
C VAL A 57 0.55 6.10 0.21
N GLY A 58 1.54 5.35 -0.31
CA GLY A 58 2.01 4.11 0.31
C GLY A 58 2.66 4.36 1.67
N GLY A 59 3.51 5.39 1.78
CA GLY A 59 4.15 5.78 3.04
C GLY A 59 3.14 6.19 4.10
N MET A 60 2.16 7.03 3.74
CA MET A 60 1.04 7.39 4.63
C MET A 60 0.24 6.16 5.06
N ALA A 61 -0.09 5.27 4.12
CA ALA A 61 -0.88 4.07 4.41
C ALA A 61 -0.15 3.14 5.39
N VAL A 62 1.13 2.87 5.17
CA VAL A 62 1.94 2.02 6.06
C VAL A 62 2.08 2.66 7.44
N THR A 63 2.38 3.95 7.51
CA THR A 63 2.55 4.66 8.79
C THR A 63 1.25 4.67 9.60
N LEU A 64 0.13 5.05 8.97
CA LEU A 64 -1.18 5.05 9.62
C LEU A 64 -1.57 3.63 10.08
N GLY A 65 -1.39 2.64 9.20
CA GLY A 65 -1.70 1.25 9.51
C GLY A 65 -0.83 0.69 10.64
N ALA A 66 0.47 1.00 10.64
CA ALA A 66 1.37 0.55 11.69
C ALA A 66 1.02 1.15 13.05
N ILE A 67 0.84 2.47 13.12
CA ILE A 67 0.49 3.14 14.39
C ILE A 67 -0.85 2.62 14.92
N ALA A 68 -1.89 2.62 14.09
CA ALA A 68 -3.21 2.16 14.50
C ALA A 68 -3.22 0.67 14.87
N GLY A 69 -2.48 -0.16 14.11
CA GLY A 69 -2.36 -1.60 14.38
C GLY A 69 -1.63 -1.90 15.69
N LEU A 70 -0.53 -1.21 15.96
CA LEU A 70 0.18 -1.34 17.25
C LEU A 70 -0.72 -0.96 18.41
N VAL A 71 -1.38 0.21 18.35
CA VAL A 71 -2.29 0.67 19.42
C VAL A 71 -3.41 -0.33 19.65
N LEU A 72 -4.08 -0.79 18.60
CA LEU A 72 -5.18 -1.77 18.70
C LEU A 72 -4.67 -3.12 19.24
N GLY A 73 -3.52 -3.60 18.78
CA GLY A 73 -2.94 -4.87 19.22
C GLY A 73 -2.53 -4.84 20.70
N ILE A 74 -1.89 -3.76 21.15
CA ILE A 74 -1.51 -3.55 22.55
C ILE A 74 -2.76 -3.49 23.42
N LEU A 75 -3.77 -2.70 23.04
CA LEU A 75 -5.02 -2.59 23.81
C LEU A 75 -5.76 -3.91 23.90
N ALA A 76 -5.79 -4.68 22.80
CA ALA A 76 -6.40 -6.00 22.75
C ALA A 76 -5.68 -7.01 23.67
N ALA A 77 -4.33 -6.99 23.68
CA ALA A 77 -3.54 -7.86 24.54
C ALA A 77 -3.72 -7.52 26.04
N LEU A 78 -3.58 -6.23 26.41
CA LEU A 78 -3.72 -5.78 27.79
C LEU A 78 -5.15 -5.98 28.34
N LYS A 79 -6.15 -5.99 27.47
CA LYS A 79 -7.54 -6.23 27.82
C LYS A 79 -8.07 -7.53 27.22
N ARG A 80 -7.25 -8.57 27.26
CA ARG A 80 -7.56 -9.91 26.80
C ARG A 80 -8.88 -10.41 27.40
N ASP A 81 -9.65 -11.13 26.60
CA ASP A 81 -10.94 -11.73 26.95
C ASP A 81 -12.04 -10.72 27.39
N THR A 82 -11.86 -9.45 27.07
CA THR A 82 -12.86 -8.40 27.28
C THR A 82 -13.55 -7.99 25.97
N VAL A 83 -14.55 -7.09 26.10
CA VAL A 83 -15.25 -6.49 24.95
C VAL A 83 -14.26 -5.71 24.04
N VAL A 84 -13.24 -5.09 24.62
CA VAL A 84 -12.20 -4.35 23.86
C VAL A 84 -11.42 -5.29 22.94
N ASP A 85 -11.03 -6.44 23.45
CA ASP A 85 -10.34 -7.48 22.68
C ASP A 85 -11.24 -8.01 21.54
N SER A 86 -12.49 -8.28 21.85
CA SER A 86 -13.48 -8.75 20.86
C SER A 86 -13.68 -7.73 19.73
N ILE A 87 -13.81 -6.45 20.05
CA ILE A 87 -13.96 -5.37 19.07
C ILE A 87 -12.69 -5.25 18.20
N ALA A 88 -11.50 -5.24 18.80
CA ALA A 88 -10.24 -5.17 18.06
C ALA A 88 -10.06 -6.35 17.11
N THR A 89 -10.46 -7.55 17.54
CA THR A 89 -10.44 -8.77 16.72
C THR A 89 -11.41 -8.65 15.54
N ILE A 90 -12.65 -8.19 15.76
CA ILE A 90 -13.65 -8.00 14.70
C ILE A 90 -13.13 -6.97 13.66
N ILE A 91 -12.59 -5.83 14.12
CA ILE A 91 -12.00 -4.81 13.24
C ILE A 91 -10.86 -5.41 12.41
N SER A 92 -10.00 -6.21 13.03
CA SER A 92 -8.89 -6.87 12.34
C SER A 92 -9.37 -7.90 11.30
N VAL A 93 -10.40 -8.68 11.61
CA VAL A 93 -11.00 -9.64 10.66
C VAL A 93 -11.58 -8.89 9.45
N ILE A 94 -12.36 -7.83 9.69
CA ILE A 94 -12.92 -7.00 8.62
C ILE A 94 -11.82 -6.38 7.77
N GLY A 95 -10.78 -5.82 8.40
CA GLY A 95 -9.67 -5.16 7.71
C GLY A 95 -8.87 -6.08 6.79
N VAL A 96 -8.80 -7.38 7.10
CA VAL A 96 -8.12 -8.38 6.24
C VAL A 96 -9.08 -8.97 5.19
N SER A 97 -10.35 -9.16 5.55
CA SER A 97 -11.31 -9.87 4.69
C SER A 97 -11.91 -8.98 3.61
N VAL A 98 -12.06 -7.68 3.88
CA VAL A 98 -12.64 -6.74 2.92
C VAL A 98 -11.55 -6.17 2.01
N PRO A 99 -11.68 -6.29 0.68
CA PRO A 99 -10.72 -5.72 -0.26
C PRO A 99 -10.58 -4.20 -0.08
N SER A 100 -9.35 -3.68 -0.15
CA SER A 100 -9.05 -2.25 0.06
C SER A 100 -9.84 -1.30 -0.86
N TYR A 101 -10.14 -1.72 -2.09
CA TYR A 101 -10.94 -0.90 -2.99
C TYR A 101 -12.39 -0.69 -2.52
N VAL A 102 -12.96 -1.63 -1.75
CA VAL A 102 -14.30 -1.49 -1.16
C VAL A 102 -14.27 -0.40 -0.10
N PHE A 103 -13.25 -0.39 0.77
CA PHE A 103 -13.01 0.72 1.70
C PHE A 103 -12.82 2.04 0.97
N ALA A 104 -12.01 2.04 -0.12
CA ALA A 104 -11.78 3.24 -0.92
C ALA A 104 -13.08 3.82 -1.48
N LEU A 105 -13.95 2.98 -2.02
CA LEU A 105 -15.25 3.41 -2.53
C LEU A 105 -16.17 3.94 -1.43
N ALA A 106 -16.26 3.25 -0.30
CA ALA A 106 -17.06 3.67 0.84
C ALA A 106 -16.58 5.02 1.41
N LEU A 107 -15.28 5.18 1.60
CA LEU A 107 -14.67 6.43 2.07
C LEU A 107 -14.84 7.58 1.07
N SER A 108 -14.61 7.33 -0.21
CA SER A 108 -14.79 8.33 -1.26
C SER A 108 -16.26 8.77 -1.38
N TYR A 109 -17.19 7.85 -1.30
CA TYR A 109 -18.62 8.18 -1.30
C TYR A 109 -18.99 9.01 -0.08
N THR A 110 -18.57 8.57 1.12
CA THR A 110 -18.98 9.21 2.37
C THR A 110 -18.28 10.56 2.56
N PHE A 111 -16.96 10.59 2.52
CA PHE A 111 -16.17 11.79 2.84
C PHE A 111 -15.85 12.65 1.62
N GLY A 112 -15.83 12.07 0.42
CA GLY A 112 -15.59 12.81 -0.80
C GLY A 112 -16.89 13.39 -1.39
N PHE A 113 -17.92 12.55 -1.57
CA PHE A 113 -19.16 12.95 -2.23
C PHE A 113 -20.18 13.57 -1.24
N LYS A 114 -20.53 12.85 -0.16
CA LYS A 114 -21.61 13.26 0.76
C LYS A 114 -21.18 14.42 1.66
N PHE A 115 -20.04 14.32 2.32
CA PHE A 115 -19.56 15.35 3.25
C PHE A 115 -18.66 16.39 2.58
N ARG A 116 -18.05 16.07 1.43
CA ARG A 116 -17.16 16.98 0.69
C ARG A 116 -15.96 17.47 1.51
N TRP A 117 -15.46 16.65 2.43
CA TRP A 117 -14.30 16.98 3.25
C TRP A 117 -12.97 16.79 2.50
N PHE A 118 -12.94 15.84 1.56
CA PHE A 118 -11.76 15.51 0.77
C PHE A 118 -12.10 15.46 -0.71
N PRO A 119 -11.12 15.69 -1.60
CA PRO A 119 -11.31 15.48 -3.03
C PRO A 119 -11.72 14.03 -3.33
N MET A 120 -12.76 13.86 -4.15
CA MET A 120 -13.23 12.55 -4.59
C MET A 120 -12.29 11.91 -5.62
N LEU A 121 -11.65 12.75 -6.44
CA LEU A 121 -10.70 12.37 -7.48
C LEU A 121 -9.36 13.05 -7.21
N PHE A 122 -8.29 12.49 -7.79
CA PHE A 122 -6.98 13.10 -7.70
C PHE A 122 -6.97 14.54 -8.24
N SER A 123 -6.44 15.45 -7.44
CA SER A 123 -6.28 16.86 -7.80
C SER A 123 -4.81 17.26 -7.66
N ALA A 124 -4.21 17.69 -8.77
CA ALA A 124 -2.82 18.20 -8.76
C ALA A 124 -2.68 19.50 -7.95
N LYS A 125 -3.78 20.20 -7.63
CA LYS A 125 -3.78 21.40 -6.79
C LYS A 125 -3.78 21.06 -5.29
N ASP A 126 -4.28 19.87 -4.93
CA ASP A 126 -4.32 19.37 -3.56
C ASP A 126 -3.92 17.90 -3.54
N ILE A 127 -2.63 17.66 -3.67
CA ILE A 127 -2.05 16.32 -3.69
C ILE A 127 -2.23 15.64 -2.33
N PHE A 128 -2.05 16.38 -1.25
CA PHE A 128 -2.16 15.84 0.10
C PHE A 128 -3.60 15.41 0.41
N GLY A 129 -4.58 16.30 0.26
CA GLY A 129 -5.99 15.97 0.49
C GLY A 129 -6.50 14.81 -0.38
N SER A 130 -6.03 14.75 -1.65
CA SER A 130 -6.34 13.65 -2.57
C SER A 130 -5.71 12.31 -2.14
N SER A 131 -4.65 12.33 -1.33
CA SER A 131 -3.94 11.13 -0.86
C SER A 131 -4.54 10.55 0.43
N VAL A 132 -5.30 11.33 1.20
CA VAL A 132 -5.81 10.91 2.53
C VAL A 132 -6.74 9.71 2.45
N LEU A 133 -7.80 9.77 1.66
CA LEU A 133 -8.77 8.68 1.55
C LEU A 133 -8.16 7.38 1.00
N PRO A 134 -7.37 7.40 -0.08
CA PRO A 134 -6.65 6.23 -0.54
C PRO A 134 -5.70 5.65 0.52
N SER A 135 -4.97 6.50 1.25
CA SER A 135 -4.05 6.05 2.30
C SER A 135 -4.76 5.37 3.45
N ILE A 136 -5.89 5.93 3.92
CA ILE A 136 -6.72 5.29 4.95
C ILE A 136 -7.24 3.93 4.45
N SER A 137 -7.74 3.87 3.23
CA SER A 137 -8.22 2.62 2.64
C SER A 137 -7.14 1.53 2.57
N LEU A 138 -5.94 1.89 2.11
CA LEU A 138 -4.81 0.96 2.03
C LEU A 138 -4.26 0.59 3.41
N SER A 139 -4.38 1.47 4.40
CA SER A 139 -3.91 1.22 5.77
C SER A 139 -4.71 0.14 6.50
N MET A 140 -5.95 -0.16 6.09
CA MET A 140 -6.83 -1.12 6.78
C MET A 140 -6.22 -2.53 6.87
N PHE A 141 -5.64 -3.03 5.77
CA PHE A 141 -4.99 -4.33 5.75
C PHE A 141 -3.74 -4.35 6.65
N THR A 142 -2.89 -3.32 6.56
CA THR A 142 -1.68 -3.19 7.36
C THR A 142 -2.02 -3.09 8.86
N MET A 143 -2.99 -2.25 9.22
CA MET A 143 -3.50 -2.09 10.58
C MET A 143 -3.98 -3.42 11.14
N ALA A 144 -4.84 -4.12 10.41
CA ALA A 144 -5.43 -5.39 10.84
C ALA A 144 -4.37 -6.49 11.03
N SER A 145 -3.39 -6.55 10.14
CA SER A 145 -2.30 -7.53 10.21
C SER A 145 -1.38 -7.26 11.41
N ILE A 146 -0.96 -6.01 11.60
CA ILE A 146 -0.12 -5.61 12.72
C ILE A 146 -0.85 -5.76 14.05
N ALA A 147 -2.14 -5.39 14.13
CA ALA A 147 -2.92 -5.53 15.36
C ALA A 147 -2.99 -6.99 15.83
N ARG A 148 -3.27 -7.93 14.92
CA ARG A 148 -3.30 -9.37 15.25
C ARG A 148 -1.93 -9.90 15.68
N PHE A 149 -0.88 -9.52 14.96
CA PHE A 149 0.47 -9.95 15.27
C PHE A 149 0.92 -9.39 16.62
N THR A 150 0.76 -8.09 16.86
CA THR A 150 1.10 -7.44 18.12
C THR A 150 0.32 -8.05 19.30
N ARG A 151 -0.97 -8.32 19.12
CA ARG A 151 -1.77 -8.99 20.15
C ARG A 151 -1.22 -10.37 20.52
N SER A 152 -0.90 -11.18 19.50
CA SER A 152 -0.37 -12.54 19.71
C SER A 152 0.95 -12.53 20.47
N GLU A 153 1.91 -11.73 19.99
CA GLU A 153 3.24 -11.62 20.59
C GLU A 153 3.20 -11.06 22.02
N MET A 154 2.36 -10.03 22.24
CA MET A 154 2.21 -9.47 23.59
C MET A 154 1.61 -10.47 24.58
N ILE A 155 0.63 -11.26 24.18
CA ILE A 155 0.04 -12.28 25.06
C ILE A 155 1.10 -13.34 25.39
N GLU A 156 1.89 -13.80 24.43
CA GLU A 156 2.97 -14.75 24.66
C GLU A 156 4.02 -14.21 25.64
N VAL A 157 4.40 -12.95 25.48
CA VAL A 157 5.33 -12.28 26.40
C VAL A 157 4.74 -12.13 27.80
N LEU A 158 3.49 -11.70 27.92
CA LEU A 158 2.82 -11.49 29.22
C LEU A 158 2.62 -12.81 30.00
N ASP A 159 2.42 -13.91 29.30
CA ASP A 159 2.25 -15.24 29.89
C ASP A 159 3.62 -15.94 30.17
N SER A 160 4.76 -15.30 29.90
CA SER A 160 6.09 -15.89 30.06
C SER A 160 6.60 -15.90 31.50
N ASP A 161 7.44 -16.90 31.86
CA ASP A 161 8.00 -17.10 33.20
C ASP A 161 8.80 -15.88 33.70
N TYR A 162 9.46 -15.13 32.83
CA TYR A 162 10.22 -13.94 33.24
C TYR A 162 9.34 -12.78 33.69
N MET A 163 8.11 -12.67 33.19
CA MET A 163 7.13 -11.71 33.70
C MET A 163 6.67 -12.06 35.10
N LEU A 164 6.45 -13.35 35.40
CA LEU A 164 6.13 -13.83 36.73
C LEU A 164 7.24 -13.51 37.75
N LEU A 165 8.51 -13.61 37.30
CA LEU A 165 9.68 -13.25 38.14
C LEU A 165 9.81 -11.73 38.35
N ALA A 166 9.33 -10.90 37.41
CA ALA A 166 9.39 -9.45 37.53
C ALA A 166 8.29 -8.89 38.46
N GLU A 167 7.20 -9.62 38.68
CA GLU A 167 6.07 -9.22 39.55
C GLU A 167 6.22 -9.72 40.99
N SER A 168 7.20 -10.65 41.23
CA SER A 168 7.45 -11.23 42.55
C SER A 168 8.51 -10.41 43.35
#